data_71b4bdd3f02f99ec382aa0c49857fc3e
#
_entry.id   71b4bdd3f02f99ec382aa0c49857fc3e
#
_cell.length_a   1.000
_cell.length_b   1.000
_cell.length_c   1.000
_cell.angle_alpha   90.00
_cell.angle_beta   90.00
_cell.angle_gamma   90.00
#
_symmetry.space_group_name_H-M   'P 1'
#
loop_
_entity.id
_entity.type
_entity.pdbx_description
1 polymer ?
#
loop_
_entity_poly.entity_id
_entity_poly.type
_entity_poly.pdbx_seq_one_letter_code
_entity_poly.pdbx_strand_id
1 'polypeptide(L)'
;MDLEFSDEQNMLRDAVSKFCETEYTFDKREKIVESNLGHSPDLWKQFAELGWLGMPFSEKNGGYDAGPIELSIIFEEFGKHLIVEPYLSNIVMSGSLLEATDTDVSRELIKNIISGNKQVSVAFSEPNNGYKFHEISCSVADNKINGTKSIVLNAEFADKFIVYLKNENNNGLYLVDADTPGLSINSFSTIDAVSYTHLTLPTSR
;
A
#
# COMPACT_ATOMS: atom_id res chain seq x y z
N MET A 1 26.98 4.03 20.83
CA MET A 1 25.73 4.13 20.04
C MET A 1 24.65 3.67 20.99
N ASP A 2 23.75 4.55 21.36
CA ASP A 2 22.57 4.19 22.14
C ASP A 2 21.59 3.48 21.22
N LEU A 3 21.13 2.30 21.59
CA LEU A 3 20.18 1.47 20.83
C LEU A 3 18.82 1.39 21.55
N GLU A 4 18.66 2.17 22.63
CA GLU A 4 17.39 2.23 23.34
C GLU A 4 16.42 3.14 22.59
N PHE A 5 15.14 2.79 22.61
CA PHE A 5 14.08 3.65 22.07
C PHE A 5 13.89 4.89 22.93
N SER A 6 13.55 6.01 22.31
CA SER A 6 13.13 7.22 23.01
C SER A 6 11.83 6.99 23.78
N ASP A 7 11.47 7.91 24.67
CA ASP A 7 10.21 7.84 25.41
C ASP A 7 9.02 7.85 24.45
N GLU A 8 9.06 8.68 23.38
CA GLU A 8 8.01 8.75 22.36
C GLU A 8 7.90 7.43 21.56
N GLN A 9 9.04 6.83 21.22
CA GLN A 9 9.09 5.54 20.52
C GLN A 9 8.54 4.40 21.39
N ASN A 10 8.85 4.41 22.69
CA ASN A 10 8.28 3.47 23.65
C ASN A 10 6.76 3.67 23.80
N MET A 11 6.28 4.92 23.87
CA MET A 11 4.85 5.22 23.91
C MET A 11 4.13 4.75 22.64
N LEU A 12 4.73 4.93 21.47
CA LEU A 12 4.19 4.42 20.21
C LEU A 12 4.07 2.88 20.25
N ARG A 13 5.16 2.20 20.64
CA ARG A 13 5.16 0.74 20.77
C ARG A 13 4.06 0.23 21.69
N ASP A 14 3.95 0.82 22.89
CA ASP A 14 2.96 0.43 23.89
C ASP A 14 1.52 0.68 23.38
N ALA A 15 1.30 1.78 22.66
CA ALA A 15 -0.01 2.08 22.07
C ALA A 15 -0.39 1.08 20.98
N VAL A 16 0.54 0.77 20.05
CA VAL A 16 0.29 -0.20 18.97
C VAL A 16 0.09 -1.61 19.54
N SER A 17 0.95 -2.04 20.47
CA SER A 17 0.85 -3.34 21.14
C SER A 17 -0.50 -3.51 21.82
N LYS A 18 -0.87 -2.54 22.67
CA LYS A 18 -2.15 -2.58 23.40
C LYS A 18 -3.35 -2.62 22.46
N PHE A 19 -3.33 -1.84 21.39
CA PHE A 19 -4.40 -1.87 20.38
C PHE A 19 -4.50 -3.26 19.74
N CYS A 20 -3.38 -3.82 19.32
CA CYS A 20 -3.36 -5.14 18.69
C CYS A 20 -3.87 -6.24 19.64
N GLU A 21 -3.47 -6.20 20.91
CA GLU A 21 -3.94 -7.15 21.92
C GLU A 21 -5.45 -7.09 22.18
N THR A 22 -6.05 -5.89 22.13
CA THR A 22 -7.46 -5.68 22.48
C THR A 22 -8.38 -5.72 21.27
N GLU A 23 -7.96 -5.09 20.16
CA GLU A 23 -8.80 -4.89 18.98
C GLU A 23 -8.50 -5.86 17.84
N TYR A 24 -7.35 -6.57 17.87
CA TYR A 24 -6.95 -7.48 16.80
C TYR A 24 -6.64 -8.88 17.33
N THR A 25 -7.61 -9.48 18.03
CA THR A 25 -7.47 -10.86 18.54
C THR A 25 -7.40 -11.85 17.38
N PHE A 26 -6.84 -13.04 17.62
CA PHE A 26 -6.74 -14.10 16.63
C PHE A 26 -8.11 -14.47 16.01
N ASP A 27 -9.14 -14.61 16.83
CA ASP A 27 -10.51 -14.92 16.37
C ASP A 27 -11.08 -13.79 15.48
N LYS A 28 -10.72 -12.53 15.76
CA LYS A 28 -11.13 -11.38 14.93
C LYS A 28 -10.39 -11.38 13.62
N ARG A 29 -9.07 -11.69 13.64
CA ARG A 29 -8.27 -11.87 12.44
C ARG A 29 -8.82 -12.97 11.53
N GLU A 30 -9.18 -14.15 12.07
CA GLU A 30 -9.78 -15.22 11.27
C GLU A 30 -11.01 -14.73 10.52
N LYS A 31 -11.92 -14.05 11.20
CA LYS A 31 -13.13 -13.46 10.58
C LYS A 31 -12.82 -12.44 9.50
N ILE A 32 -11.76 -11.63 9.67
CA ILE A 32 -11.31 -10.66 8.67
C ILE A 32 -10.81 -11.38 7.43
N VAL A 33 -9.95 -12.38 7.61
CA VAL A 33 -9.37 -13.18 6.53
C VAL A 33 -10.44 -13.97 5.76
N GLU A 34 -11.44 -14.52 6.45
CA GLU A 34 -12.57 -15.23 5.84
C GLU A 34 -13.59 -14.30 5.18
N SER A 35 -13.50 -13.00 5.44
CA SER A 35 -14.38 -12.02 4.80
C SER A 35 -14.04 -11.84 3.32
N ASN A 36 -15.03 -11.40 2.52
CA ASN A 36 -14.81 -11.11 1.10
C ASN A 36 -13.83 -9.94 0.88
N LEU A 37 -13.56 -9.15 1.93
CA LEU A 37 -12.68 -7.99 1.84
C LEU A 37 -11.23 -8.33 2.21
N GLY A 38 -10.95 -9.43 2.92
CA GLY A 38 -9.60 -9.80 3.35
C GLY A 38 -8.89 -8.78 4.26
N HIS A 39 -9.55 -7.69 4.62
CA HIS A 39 -9.13 -6.67 5.58
C HIS A 39 -10.37 -6.03 6.24
N SER A 40 -10.19 -5.24 7.30
CA SER A 40 -11.27 -4.56 8.01
C SER A 40 -11.26 -3.07 7.73
N PRO A 41 -12.27 -2.52 6.99
CA PRO A 41 -12.40 -1.08 6.81
C PRO A 41 -12.54 -0.31 8.14
N ASP A 42 -13.18 -0.91 9.14
CA ASP A 42 -13.35 -0.28 10.46
C ASP A 42 -12.02 -0.17 11.20
N LEU A 43 -11.16 -1.20 11.16
CA LEU A 43 -9.82 -1.14 11.75
C LEU A 43 -8.92 -0.19 10.97
N TRP A 44 -9.03 -0.18 9.64
CA TRP A 44 -8.30 0.78 8.81
C TRP A 44 -8.63 2.22 9.16
N LYS A 45 -9.91 2.50 9.39
CA LYS A 45 -10.36 3.81 9.86
C LYS A 45 -9.82 4.14 11.25
N GLN A 46 -9.80 3.18 12.17
CA GLN A 46 -9.20 3.36 13.49
C GLN A 46 -7.70 3.67 13.38
N PHE A 47 -6.96 3.03 12.46
CA PHE A 47 -5.55 3.36 12.19
C PHE A 47 -5.39 4.81 11.73
N ALA A 48 -6.31 5.32 10.91
CA ALA A 48 -6.34 6.73 10.51
C ALA A 48 -6.59 7.65 11.71
N GLU A 49 -7.59 7.35 12.54
CA GLU A 49 -7.97 8.12 13.73
C GLU A 49 -6.85 8.14 14.78
N LEU A 50 -6.08 7.06 14.90
CA LEU A 50 -4.89 6.95 15.76
C LEU A 50 -3.65 7.64 15.16
N GLY A 51 -3.74 8.16 13.92
CA GLY A 51 -2.65 8.83 13.23
C GLY A 51 -1.62 7.91 12.60
N TRP A 52 -1.77 6.59 12.70
CA TRP A 52 -0.76 5.66 12.20
C TRP A 52 -0.60 5.70 10.68
N LEU A 53 -1.68 5.99 9.94
CA LEU A 53 -1.60 6.13 8.48
C LEU A 53 -0.82 7.38 8.05
N GLY A 54 -0.69 8.38 8.93
CA GLY A 54 0.05 9.61 8.69
C GLY A 54 1.53 9.55 9.09
N MET A 55 1.97 8.49 9.78
CA MET A 55 3.30 8.43 10.39
C MET A 55 4.45 8.80 9.45
N PRO A 56 4.63 8.17 8.26
CA PRO A 56 5.79 8.42 7.42
C PRO A 56 5.69 9.67 6.53
N PHE A 57 4.52 10.28 6.46
CA PHE A 57 4.33 11.46 5.60
C PHE A 57 4.83 12.73 6.25
N SER A 58 5.28 13.68 5.43
CA SER A 58 5.75 14.99 5.89
C SER A 58 4.62 15.81 6.52
N GLU A 59 4.97 16.70 7.45
CA GLU A 59 4.03 17.63 8.08
C GLU A 59 3.29 18.51 7.04
N LYS A 60 3.97 18.91 5.95
CA LYS A 60 3.36 19.67 4.85
C LYS A 60 2.20 18.93 4.17
N ASN A 61 2.19 17.58 4.23
CA ASN A 61 1.16 16.73 3.69
C ASN A 61 0.16 16.24 4.76
N GLY A 62 0.33 16.67 6.01
CA GLY A 62 -0.53 16.32 7.13
C GLY A 62 -0.08 15.09 7.91
N GLY A 63 1.17 14.65 7.73
CA GLY A 63 1.78 13.56 8.45
C GLY A 63 2.63 14.00 9.65
N TYR A 64 3.47 13.10 10.14
CA TYR A 64 4.26 13.29 11.37
C TYR A 64 5.77 13.22 11.15
N ASP A 65 6.26 13.11 9.92
CA ASP A 65 7.69 12.96 9.56
C ASP A 65 8.39 11.80 10.31
N ALA A 66 7.64 10.76 10.67
CA ALA A 66 8.20 9.62 11.38
C ALA A 66 9.23 8.88 10.53
N GLY A 67 10.32 8.50 11.18
CA GLY A 67 11.43 7.83 10.53
C GLY A 67 11.27 6.30 10.41
N PRO A 68 12.32 5.64 9.92
CA PRO A 68 12.32 4.19 9.79
C PRO A 68 12.22 3.45 11.14
N ILE A 69 12.60 4.07 12.24
CA ILE A 69 12.52 3.44 13.58
C ILE A 69 11.05 3.32 13.99
N GLU A 70 10.25 4.37 13.87
CA GLU A 70 8.83 4.38 14.21
C GLU A 70 8.07 3.40 13.31
N LEU A 71 8.40 3.35 12.02
CA LEU A 71 7.84 2.35 11.11
C LEU A 71 8.22 0.92 11.51
N SER A 72 9.47 0.69 11.94
CA SER A 72 9.91 -0.63 12.39
C SER A 72 9.15 -1.09 13.65
N ILE A 73 8.85 -0.17 14.57
CA ILE A 73 8.03 -0.42 15.75
C ILE A 73 6.62 -0.88 15.35
N ILE A 74 5.98 -0.13 14.44
CA ILE A 74 4.64 -0.50 13.94
C ILE A 74 4.67 -1.88 13.29
N PHE A 75 5.63 -2.14 12.40
CA PHE A 75 5.74 -3.42 11.72
C PHE A 75 6.06 -4.59 12.66
N GLU A 76 6.87 -4.37 13.69
CA GLU A 76 7.15 -5.40 14.69
C GLU A 76 5.88 -5.80 15.43
N GLU A 77 5.09 -4.83 15.92
CA GLU A 77 3.84 -5.09 16.62
C GLU A 77 2.78 -5.70 15.67
N PHE A 78 2.66 -5.18 14.44
CA PHE A 78 1.78 -5.75 13.43
C PHE A 78 2.15 -7.19 13.08
N GLY A 79 3.45 -7.49 12.98
CA GLY A 79 3.95 -8.84 12.73
C GLY A 79 3.64 -9.82 13.86
N LYS A 80 3.74 -9.41 15.13
CA LYS A 80 3.37 -10.23 16.29
C LYS A 80 1.90 -10.67 16.26
N HIS A 81 1.03 -9.84 15.72
CA HIS A 81 -0.42 -10.07 15.66
C HIS A 81 -0.92 -10.50 14.27
N LEU A 82 0.00 -10.68 13.31
CA LEU A 82 -0.31 -11.08 11.93
C LEU A 82 -1.36 -10.17 11.27
N ILE A 83 -1.20 -8.85 11.42
CA ILE A 83 -2.08 -7.83 10.84
C ILE A 83 -2.12 -7.99 9.32
N VAL A 84 -3.32 -8.02 8.73
CA VAL A 84 -3.51 -8.18 7.28
C VAL A 84 -3.88 -6.87 6.58
N GLU A 85 -4.13 -5.82 7.33
CA GLU A 85 -4.42 -4.49 6.78
C GLU A 85 -3.28 -3.99 5.87
N PRO A 86 -3.59 -3.30 4.76
CA PRO A 86 -2.64 -3.00 3.69
C PRO A 86 -1.65 -1.87 4.01
N TYR A 87 -1.08 -1.87 5.21
CA TYR A 87 -0.18 -0.81 5.66
C TYR A 87 1.09 -0.72 4.81
N LEU A 88 1.71 -1.86 4.49
CA LEU A 88 2.90 -1.90 3.64
C LEU A 88 2.62 -1.35 2.24
N SER A 89 1.61 -1.87 1.57
CA SER A 89 1.31 -1.53 0.17
C SER A 89 0.83 -0.09 0.02
N ASN A 90 -0.05 0.36 0.91
CA ASN A 90 -0.69 1.67 0.80
C ASN A 90 0.17 2.78 1.43
N ILE A 91 0.62 2.60 2.68
CA ILE A 91 1.31 3.66 3.40
C ILE A 91 2.79 3.73 3.01
N VAL A 92 3.50 2.60 3.06
CA VAL A 92 4.95 2.63 2.83
C VAL A 92 5.27 2.66 1.35
N MET A 93 4.79 1.70 0.55
CA MET A 93 5.18 1.62 -0.86
C MET A 93 4.56 2.75 -1.69
N SER A 94 3.24 2.88 -1.68
CA SER A 94 2.55 3.91 -2.46
C SER A 94 2.80 5.30 -1.89
N GLY A 95 2.75 5.45 -0.57
CA GLY A 95 2.98 6.70 0.12
C GLY A 95 4.35 7.30 -0.18
N SER A 96 5.42 6.51 -0.09
CA SER A 96 6.78 6.99 -0.39
C SER A 96 6.94 7.48 -1.82
N LEU A 97 6.32 6.81 -2.80
CA LEU A 97 6.35 7.24 -4.20
C LEU A 97 5.57 8.55 -4.41
N LEU A 98 4.40 8.68 -3.79
CA LEU A 98 3.59 9.90 -3.86
C LEU A 98 4.29 11.09 -3.19
N GLU A 99 4.91 10.87 -2.04
CA GLU A 99 5.70 11.88 -1.33
C GLU A 99 6.87 12.38 -2.18
N ALA A 100 7.58 11.45 -2.84
CA ALA A 100 8.72 11.78 -3.72
C ALA A 100 8.32 12.53 -4.98
N THR A 101 7.10 12.38 -5.49
CA THR A 101 6.64 13.09 -6.69
C THR A 101 6.24 14.54 -6.42
N ASP A 102 5.78 14.87 -5.22
CA ASP A 102 5.46 16.21 -4.72
C ASP A 102 4.61 17.08 -5.68
N THR A 103 3.63 16.49 -6.34
CA THR A 103 2.66 17.18 -7.19
C THR A 103 1.38 17.53 -6.43
N ASP A 104 0.54 18.43 -6.96
CA ASP A 104 -0.76 18.73 -6.34
C ASP A 104 -1.64 17.49 -6.27
N VAL A 105 -1.61 16.63 -7.30
CA VAL A 105 -2.34 15.36 -7.33
C VAL A 105 -1.82 14.40 -6.26
N SER A 106 -0.51 14.26 -6.10
CA SER A 106 0.06 13.39 -5.08
C SER A 106 -0.24 13.89 -3.67
N ARG A 107 -0.17 15.21 -3.42
CA ARG A 107 -0.50 15.81 -2.11
C ARG A 107 -1.96 15.60 -1.73
N GLU A 108 -2.89 15.78 -2.67
CA GLU A 108 -4.31 15.51 -2.42
C GLU A 108 -4.56 14.03 -2.14
N LEU A 109 -3.91 13.15 -2.89
CA LEU A 109 -4.04 11.71 -2.70
C LEU A 109 -3.46 11.26 -1.35
N ILE A 110 -2.32 11.81 -0.94
CA ILE A 110 -1.74 11.56 0.39
C ILE A 110 -2.72 11.93 1.50
N LYS A 111 -3.38 13.09 1.43
CA LYS A 111 -4.39 13.48 2.44
C LYS A 111 -5.53 12.46 2.53
N ASN A 112 -5.97 11.93 1.39
CA ASN A 112 -7.01 10.89 1.35
C ASN A 112 -6.50 9.55 1.90
N ILE A 113 -5.23 9.21 1.70
CA ILE A 113 -4.59 8.02 2.28
C ILE A 113 -4.49 8.17 3.81
N ILE A 114 -3.98 9.29 4.30
CA ILE A 114 -3.85 9.58 5.75
C ILE A 114 -5.20 9.49 6.46
N SER A 115 -6.26 9.99 5.84
CA SER A 115 -7.63 9.91 6.38
C SER A 115 -8.28 8.53 6.24
N GLY A 116 -7.62 7.56 5.62
CA GLY A 116 -8.14 6.21 5.39
C GLY A 116 -9.22 6.12 4.30
N ASN A 117 -9.46 7.19 3.53
CA ASN A 117 -10.52 7.28 2.53
C ASN A 117 -10.13 6.69 1.18
N LYS A 118 -8.84 6.57 0.88
CA LYS A 118 -8.31 6.03 -0.37
C LYS A 118 -7.21 5.04 -0.14
N GLN A 119 -7.19 4.00 -0.96
CA GLN A 119 -6.13 3.01 -1.01
C GLN A 119 -5.45 3.03 -2.37
N VAL A 120 -4.12 2.96 -2.36
CA VAL A 120 -3.29 2.98 -3.56
C VAL A 120 -2.33 1.80 -3.52
N SER A 121 -2.18 1.13 -4.63
CA SER A 121 -1.25 0.00 -4.76
C SER A 121 -0.21 0.24 -5.85
N VAL A 122 0.98 -0.32 -5.65
CA VAL A 122 2.08 -0.21 -6.61
C VAL A 122 2.15 -1.45 -7.48
N ALA A 123 2.11 -1.26 -8.80
CA ALA A 123 2.20 -2.30 -9.81
C ALA A 123 3.50 -2.16 -10.61
N PHE A 124 4.58 -2.83 -10.17
CA PHE A 124 5.89 -2.74 -10.82
C PHE A 124 6.36 -4.07 -11.43
N SER A 125 6.10 -5.21 -10.77
CA SER A 125 6.52 -6.53 -11.24
C SER A 125 5.73 -7.00 -12.46
N GLU A 126 6.37 -7.78 -13.32
CA GLU A 126 5.74 -8.40 -14.50
C GLU A 126 5.93 -9.92 -14.49
N PRO A 127 5.00 -10.69 -15.09
CA PRO A 127 5.16 -12.12 -15.23
C PRO A 127 6.48 -12.45 -15.92
N ASN A 128 7.19 -13.44 -15.41
CA ASN A 128 8.46 -13.95 -15.94
C ASN A 128 9.70 -13.05 -15.80
N ASN A 129 9.60 -11.84 -15.25
CA ASN A 129 10.76 -10.95 -15.09
C ASN A 129 11.61 -11.27 -13.84
N GLY A 130 11.08 -12.05 -12.89
CA GLY A 130 11.75 -12.32 -11.61
C GLY A 130 12.14 -11.02 -10.91
N TYR A 131 13.41 -10.86 -10.58
CA TYR A 131 13.97 -9.65 -9.95
C TYR A 131 14.53 -8.63 -10.95
N LYS A 132 14.28 -8.79 -12.24
CA LYS A 132 14.79 -7.90 -13.28
C LYS A 132 13.82 -6.73 -13.53
N PHE A 133 13.63 -5.87 -12.55
CA PHE A 133 12.67 -4.77 -12.58
C PHE A 133 12.96 -3.71 -13.66
N HIS A 134 14.12 -3.74 -14.31
CA HIS A 134 14.49 -2.87 -15.42
C HIS A 134 14.02 -3.40 -16.79
N GLU A 135 13.69 -4.68 -16.90
CA GLU A 135 13.14 -5.30 -18.11
C GLU A 135 11.62 -5.14 -18.13
N ILE A 136 11.12 -4.01 -18.63
CA ILE A 136 9.69 -3.69 -18.65
C ILE A 136 9.12 -3.96 -20.03
N SER A 137 8.04 -4.73 -20.09
CA SER A 137 7.25 -4.99 -21.30
C SER A 137 5.92 -4.21 -21.32
N CYS A 138 5.34 -3.93 -20.13
CA CYS A 138 4.16 -3.08 -20.06
C CYS A 138 4.47 -1.67 -20.54
N SER A 139 3.62 -1.15 -21.42
CA SER A 139 3.89 0.12 -22.09
C SER A 139 2.68 1.04 -22.09
N VAL A 140 2.96 2.33 -22.29
CA VAL A 140 1.94 3.34 -22.56
C VAL A 140 2.26 4.03 -23.87
N ALA A 141 1.25 4.09 -24.77
CA ALA A 141 1.28 4.82 -26.03
C ALA A 141 -0.11 5.38 -26.31
N ASP A 142 -0.21 6.59 -26.86
CA ASP A 142 -1.46 7.27 -27.19
C ASP A 142 -2.51 7.25 -26.05
N ASN A 143 -2.07 7.50 -24.82
CA ASN A 143 -2.88 7.39 -23.58
C ASN A 143 -3.52 6.00 -23.34
N LYS A 144 -2.98 4.97 -23.96
CA LYS A 144 -3.41 3.59 -23.73
C LYS A 144 -2.30 2.81 -23.06
N ILE A 145 -2.66 2.05 -22.05
CA ILE A 145 -1.76 1.19 -21.30
C ILE A 145 -1.98 -0.25 -21.80
N ASN A 146 -0.87 -0.99 -21.99
CA ASN A 146 -0.91 -2.37 -22.41
C ASN A 146 0.08 -3.22 -21.61
N GLY A 147 -0.38 -4.36 -21.14
CA GLY A 147 0.45 -5.35 -20.47
C GLY A 147 -0.19 -5.95 -19.23
N THR A 148 0.59 -6.75 -18.51
CA THR A 148 0.16 -7.39 -17.27
C THR A 148 1.20 -7.17 -16.19
N LYS A 149 0.75 -6.69 -15.05
CA LYS A 149 1.54 -6.62 -13.81
C LYS A 149 1.21 -7.81 -12.93
N SER A 150 2.19 -8.32 -12.23
CA SER A 150 2.06 -9.45 -11.29
C SER A 150 2.46 -9.04 -9.89
N ILE A 151 2.00 -9.81 -8.90
CA ILE A 151 2.34 -9.59 -7.49
C ILE A 151 2.01 -8.14 -7.06
N VAL A 152 0.82 -7.68 -7.39
CA VAL A 152 0.32 -6.38 -6.94
C VAL A 152 -0.38 -6.58 -5.60
N LEU A 153 0.22 -6.06 -4.53
CA LEU A 153 -0.32 -6.16 -3.18
C LEU A 153 -1.59 -5.32 -3.04
N ASN A 154 -2.62 -5.87 -2.41
CA ASN A 154 -3.88 -5.16 -2.12
C ASN A 154 -4.57 -4.55 -3.36
N ALA A 155 -4.37 -5.13 -4.55
CA ALA A 155 -4.95 -4.55 -5.78
C ALA A 155 -6.46 -4.61 -5.82
N GLU A 156 -7.08 -5.60 -5.17
CA GLU A 156 -8.52 -5.81 -5.17
C GLU A 156 -9.28 -4.65 -4.52
N PHE A 157 -8.66 -3.97 -3.57
CA PHE A 157 -9.28 -2.89 -2.79
C PHE A 157 -8.68 -1.52 -3.08
N ALA A 158 -7.72 -1.45 -4.00
CA ALA A 158 -7.11 -0.19 -4.38
C ALA A 158 -8.07 0.67 -5.21
N ASP A 159 -8.18 1.94 -4.87
CA ASP A 159 -8.88 2.95 -5.68
C ASP A 159 -8.04 3.37 -6.90
N LYS A 160 -6.73 3.35 -6.74
CA LYS A 160 -5.77 3.73 -7.78
C LYS A 160 -4.52 2.85 -7.74
N PHE A 161 -3.86 2.76 -8.90
CA PHE A 161 -2.59 2.07 -9.07
C PHE A 161 -1.50 3.03 -9.49
N ILE A 162 -0.32 2.92 -8.85
CA ILE A 162 0.93 3.50 -9.36
C ILE A 162 1.58 2.42 -10.21
N VAL A 163 1.53 2.57 -11.53
CA VAL A 163 1.99 1.56 -12.49
C VAL A 163 3.31 1.99 -13.10
N TYR A 164 4.33 1.13 -13.05
CA TYR A 164 5.61 1.35 -13.71
C TYR A 164 5.54 0.87 -15.16
N LEU A 165 5.66 1.79 -16.11
CA LEU A 165 5.46 1.56 -17.54
C LEU A 165 6.61 2.09 -18.37
N LYS A 166 6.81 1.45 -19.52
CA LYS A 166 7.68 1.93 -20.59
C LYS A 166 6.90 2.92 -21.46
N ASN A 167 7.53 4.06 -21.75
CA ASN A 167 7.11 5.01 -22.78
C ASN A 167 8.16 5.02 -23.89
N GLU A 168 7.86 5.61 -25.04
CA GLU A 168 8.77 5.67 -26.21
C GLU A 168 10.19 6.16 -25.86
N ASN A 169 10.33 7.10 -24.93
CA ASN A 169 11.58 7.75 -24.59
C ASN A 169 12.15 7.38 -23.20
N ASN A 170 11.30 6.98 -22.26
CA ASN A 170 11.69 6.72 -20.88
C ASN A 170 10.69 5.78 -20.18
N ASN A 171 11.14 5.15 -19.08
CA ASN A 171 10.24 4.49 -18.15
C ASN A 171 9.71 5.51 -17.15
N GLY A 172 8.47 5.32 -16.69
CA GLY A 172 7.83 6.23 -15.74
C GLY A 172 6.78 5.57 -14.86
N LEU A 173 6.38 6.30 -13.83
CA LEU A 173 5.27 5.94 -12.96
C LEU A 173 4.02 6.66 -13.46
N TYR A 174 2.94 5.92 -13.57
CA TYR A 174 1.65 6.39 -14.05
C TYR A 174 0.58 6.10 -13.01
N LEU A 175 -0.23 7.11 -12.69
CA LEU A 175 -1.37 6.93 -11.81
C LEU A 175 -2.58 6.50 -12.65
N VAL A 176 -3.17 5.35 -12.31
CA VAL A 176 -4.27 4.72 -13.04
C VAL A 176 -5.43 4.48 -12.07
N ASP A 177 -6.63 4.87 -12.44
CA ASP A 177 -7.83 4.59 -11.67
C ASP A 177 -8.23 3.11 -11.76
N ALA A 178 -8.69 2.53 -10.66
CA ALA A 178 -9.07 1.12 -10.62
C ALA A 178 -10.29 0.81 -11.49
N ASP A 179 -11.15 1.79 -11.74
CA ASP A 179 -12.31 1.70 -12.62
C ASP A 179 -12.01 2.00 -14.09
N THR A 180 -10.73 2.12 -14.46
CA THR A 180 -10.30 2.34 -15.86
C THR A 180 -10.86 1.25 -16.77
N PRO A 181 -11.61 1.62 -17.84
CA PRO A 181 -12.19 0.64 -18.76
C PRO A 181 -11.16 -0.33 -19.33
N GLY A 182 -11.43 -1.63 -19.22
CA GLY A 182 -10.57 -2.70 -19.72
C GLY A 182 -9.46 -3.15 -18.74
N LEU A 183 -9.33 -2.51 -17.58
CA LEU A 183 -8.49 -3.01 -16.49
C LEU A 183 -9.18 -4.24 -15.88
N SER A 184 -8.44 -5.31 -15.64
CA SER A 184 -8.93 -6.49 -14.92
C SER A 184 -7.98 -6.93 -13.85
N ILE A 185 -8.53 -7.36 -12.73
CA ILE A 185 -7.82 -7.82 -11.53
C ILE A 185 -8.14 -9.29 -11.34
N ASN A 186 -7.10 -10.14 -11.28
CA ASN A 186 -7.24 -11.56 -10.95
C ASN A 186 -6.55 -11.82 -9.61
N SER A 187 -7.34 -12.02 -8.56
CA SER A 187 -6.85 -12.23 -7.20
C SER A 187 -6.46 -13.68 -6.94
N PHE A 188 -5.42 -13.88 -6.15
CA PHE A 188 -4.95 -15.16 -5.66
C PHE A 188 -4.76 -15.06 -4.15
N SER A 189 -5.34 -15.99 -3.40
CA SER A 189 -5.05 -16.09 -1.97
C SER A 189 -3.70 -16.75 -1.75
N THR A 190 -2.89 -16.16 -0.90
CA THR A 190 -1.63 -16.74 -0.43
C THR A 190 -1.82 -17.48 0.90
N ILE A 191 -0.80 -18.24 1.32
CA ILE A 191 -0.87 -19.05 2.54
C ILE A 191 -1.00 -18.21 3.82
N ASP A 192 -0.54 -16.96 3.77
CA ASP A 192 -0.65 -15.96 4.84
C ASP A 192 -1.97 -15.18 4.80
N ALA A 193 -2.88 -15.57 3.88
CA ALA A 193 -4.17 -14.95 3.64
C ALA A 193 -4.11 -13.48 3.15
N VAL A 194 -2.96 -13.05 2.64
CA VAL A 194 -2.84 -11.77 1.92
C VAL A 194 -3.24 -11.98 0.47
N SER A 195 -3.99 -11.05 -0.11
CA SER A 195 -4.38 -11.10 -1.51
C SER A 195 -3.24 -10.56 -2.40
N TYR A 196 -2.73 -11.43 -3.28
CA TYR A 196 -1.85 -11.03 -4.38
C TYR A 196 -2.62 -11.10 -5.68
N THR A 197 -2.33 -10.19 -6.61
CA THR A 197 -3.11 -10.09 -7.82
C THR A 197 -2.25 -9.96 -9.07
N HIS A 198 -2.82 -10.42 -10.19
CA HIS A 198 -2.39 -10.01 -11.52
C HIS A 198 -3.29 -8.88 -12.00
N LEU A 199 -2.69 -7.76 -12.34
CA LEU A 199 -3.36 -6.61 -12.91
C LEU A 199 -3.14 -6.63 -14.42
N THR A 200 -4.19 -6.92 -15.20
CA THR A 200 -4.14 -6.82 -16.66
C THR A 200 -4.64 -5.45 -17.07
N LEU A 201 -3.78 -4.74 -17.77
CA LEU A 201 -4.05 -3.41 -18.30
C LEU A 201 -4.67 -3.54 -19.70
N PRO A 202 -5.61 -2.66 -20.08
CA PRO A 202 -6.34 -2.78 -21.32
C PRO A 202 -5.42 -2.77 -22.53
N THR A 203 -5.55 -3.81 -23.37
CA THR A 203 -4.96 -3.82 -24.70
C THR A 203 -5.83 -2.98 -25.63
N SER A 204 -5.22 -2.03 -26.35
CA SER A 204 -5.92 -1.38 -27.45
C SER A 204 -6.27 -2.42 -28.52
N ARG A 205 -7.56 -2.67 -28.75
CA ARG A 205 -8.05 -3.19 -30.02
C ARG A 205 -8.40 -2.03 -30.93
#